data_8f8bae99d091e88724d9b5600ebcfa6a
#
_entry.id   8f8bae99d091e88724d9b5600ebcfa6a
#
_cell.length_a   1.000
_cell.length_b   1.000
_cell.length_c   1.000
_cell.angle_alpha   90.00
_cell.angle_beta   90.00
_cell.angle_gamma   90.00
#
_symmetry.space_group_name_H-M   'P 1'
#
loop_
_entity.id
_entity.type
_entity.pdbx_description
1 polymer ?
#
loop_
_entity_poly.entity_id
_entity_poly.type
_entity_poly.pdbx_seq_one_letter_code
_entity_poly.pdbx_strand_id
1 'polypeptide(L)'
;MPDGTKLRAHSGIGKMRDNPDYEHVKMNGPTPAGVYRLKMRERRFHGVEAIRMLSVDGRDPKNRTGLLTHTNLLRNQKGSHGCVAFQNYEPFLNAFKRGHVTMLVVVPELPSSRTQLAALYRKAGV
;
A
#
# COMPACT_ATOMS: atom_id res chain seq x y z
N MET A 1 -4.06 7.06 -8.18
CA MET A 1 -5.44 6.63 -8.50
C MET A 1 -5.65 6.70 -10.01
N PRO A 2 -6.46 5.80 -10.58
CA PRO A 2 -6.67 5.75 -12.03
C PRO A 2 -7.19 7.05 -12.63
N ASP A 3 -7.93 7.84 -11.87
CA ASP A 3 -8.47 9.14 -12.30
C ASP A 3 -7.46 10.29 -12.16
N GLY A 4 -6.23 10.02 -11.76
CA GLY A 4 -5.20 11.01 -11.53
C GLY A 4 -5.19 11.62 -10.12
N THR A 5 -6.13 11.27 -9.26
CA THR A 5 -6.17 11.74 -7.87
C THR A 5 -4.92 11.28 -7.12
N LYS A 6 -4.31 12.17 -6.36
CA LYS A 6 -3.16 11.89 -5.50
C LYS A 6 -3.60 11.93 -4.04
N LEU A 7 -3.29 10.88 -3.30
CA LEU A 7 -3.63 10.77 -1.88
C LEU A 7 -2.33 10.61 -1.09
N ARG A 8 -2.25 11.31 0.04
CA ARG A 8 -1.09 11.17 0.92
C ARG A 8 -1.21 9.90 1.74
N ALA A 9 -0.13 9.14 1.77
CA ALA A 9 -0.03 7.93 2.57
C ALA A 9 1.41 7.75 3.04
N HIS A 10 1.61 6.89 4.03
CA HIS A 10 2.94 6.53 4.49
C HIS A 10 2.98 5.06 4.88
N SER A 11 4.19 4.52 5.01
CA SER A 11 4.42 3.14 5.41
C SER A 11 5.71 3.07 6.22
N GLY A 12 5.74 2.19 7.23
CA GLY A 12 6.87 2.08 8.14
C GLY A 12 6.79 3.05 9.31
N ILE A 13 7.70 2.91 10.27
CA ILE A 13 7.69 3.67 11.51
C ILE A 13 9.05 4.30 11.82
N GLY A 14 9.03 5.48 12.43
CA GLY A 14 10.25 6.19 12.86
C GLY A 14 11.15 6.52 11.67
N LYS A 15 12.45 6.28 11.81
CA LYS A 15 13.43 6.52 10.75
C LYS A 15 13.24 5.63 9.52
N MET A 16 12.50 4.54 9.65
CA MET A 16 12.24 3.60 8.56
C MET A 16 11.02 4.00 7.74
N ARG A 17 10.26 5.00 8.20
CA ARG A 17 9.05 5.47 7.52
C ARG A 17 9.40 5.95 6.12
N ASP A 18 8.66 5.42 5.14
CA ASP A 18 8.79 5.77 3.72
C ASP A 18 10.19 5.56 3.13
N ASN A 19 11.04 4.77 3.80
CA ASN A 19 12.39 4.49 3.34
C ASN A 19 12.49 3.05 2.82
N PRO A 20 12.61 2.85 1.48
CA PRO A 20 12.65 1.52 0.88
C PRO A 20 13.86 0.69 1.30
N ASP A 21 14.93 1.31 1.82
CA ASP A 21 16.09 0.57 2.32
C ASP A 21 15.73 -0.32 3.52
N TYR A 22 14.61 -0.05 4.18
CA TYR A 22 14.15 -0.81 5.34
C TYR A 22 12.95 -1.70 5.05
N GLU A 23 12.62 -1.94 3.77
CA GLU A 23 11.43 -2.74 3.41
C GLU A 23 11.47 -4.19 3.90
N HIS A 24 12.66 -4.70 4.19
CA HIS A 24 12.85 -6.06 4.72
C HIS A 24 12.63 -6.16 6.23
N VAL A 25 12.53 -5.04 6.93
CA VAL A 25 12.40 -5.03 8.39
C VAL A 25 10.94 -5.29 8.78
N LYS A 26 10.69 -6.45 9.37
CA LYS A 26 9.33 -6.84 9.81
C LYS A 26 8.81 -5.87 10.87
N MET A 27 7.52 -5.55 10.78
CA MET A 27 6.78 -4.71 11.73
C MET A 27 7.16 -3.23 11.74
N ASN A 28 8.35 -2.84 11.29
CA ASN A 28 8.84 -1.46 11.40
C ASN A 28 9.13 -0.81 10.05
N GLY A 29 9.56 -1.60 9.06
CA GLY A 29 9.86 -1.08 7.73
C GLY A 29 8.60 -0.80 6.91
N PRO A 30 8.74 -0.04 5.81
CA PRO A 30 7.62 0.23 4.90
C PRO A 30 7.19 -1.02 4.14
N THR A 31 6.04 -0.92 3.47
CA THR A 31 5.57 -1.98 2.57
C THR A 31 6.62 -2.27 1.51
N PRO A 32 7.00 -3.54 1.30
CA PRO A 32 7.96 -3.89 0.26
C PRO A 32 7.46 -3.55 -1.14
N ALA A 33 8.37 -3.17 -2.03
CA ALA A 33 8.06 -2.95 -3.43
C ALA A 33 7.50 -4.24 -4.04
N GLY A 34 6.49 -4.09 -4.89
CA GLY A 34 5.84 -5.23 -5.52
C GLY A 34 4.47 -4.88 -6.06
N VAL A 35 3.83 -5.89 -6.63
CA VAL A 35 2.47 -5.79 -7.17
C VAL A 35 1.54 -6.58 -6.25
N TYR A 36 0.49 -5.92 -5.78
CA TYR A 36 -0.44 -6.49 -4.83
C TYR A 36 -1.85 -6.46 -5.38
N ARG A 37 -2.55 -7.59 -5.25
CA ARG A 37 -4.00 -7.66 -5.45
C ARG A 37 -4.67 -7.21 -4.16
N LEU A 38 -5.77 -6.48 -4.29
CA LEU A 38 -6.50 -5.94 -3.16
C LEU A 38 -7.72 -6.81 -2.85
N LYS A 39 -7.92 -7.09 -1.56
CA LYS A 39 -9.08 -7.84 -1.07
C LYS A 39 -9.54 -7.22 0.25
N MET A 40 -10.84 -6.99 0.40
CA MET A 40 -11.38 -6.48 1.65
C MET A 40 -11.02 -7.42 2.81
N ARG A 41 -10.51 -6.86 3.90
CA ARG A 41 -10.23 -7.63 5.10
C ARG A 41 -11.56 -8.11 5.72
N GLU A 42 -11.59 -9.34 6.17
CA GLU A 42 -12.80 -10.00 6.68
C GLU A 42 -13.34 -9.35 7.95
N ARG A 43 -12.43 -8.74 8.74
CA ARG A 43 -12.76 -8.05 9.99
C ARG A 43 -12.16 -6.67 9.97
N ARG A 44 -12.73 -5.76 10.74
CA ARG A 44 -12.16 -4.42 10.92
C ARG A 44 -10.81 -4.53 11.61
N PHE A 45 -9.89 -3.64 11.22
CA PHE A 45 -8.56 -3.52 11.79
C PHE A 45 -8.56 -2.35 12.76
N HIS A 46 -8.43 -2.64 14.05
CA HIS A 46 -8.54 -1.61 15.11
C HIS A 46 -9.77 -0.72 14.95
N GLY A 47 -10.91 -1.34 14.60
CA GLY A 47 -12.18 -0.63 14.45
C GLY A 47 -12.41 0.06 13.11
N VAL A 48 -11.45 0.01 12.18
CA VAL A 48 -11.57 0.62 10.85
C VAL A 48 -11.56 -0.41 9.73
N GLU A 49 -12.16 -0.07 8.60
CA GLU A 49 -12.08 -0.91 7.41
C GLU A 49 -10.67 -0.91 6.85
N ALA A 50 -10.21 -2.08 6.44
CA ALA A 50 -8.87 -2.24 5.86
C ALA A 50 -8.92 -3.18 4.66
N ILE A 51 -7.99 -3.01 3.73
CA ILE A 51 -7.90 -3.81 2.51
C ILE A 51 -6.60 -4.60 2.56
N ARG A 52 -6.70 -5.92 2.36
CA ARG A 52 -5.52 -6.79 2.29
C ARG A 52 -4.76 -6.54 1.01
N MET A 53 -3.43 -6.54 1.14
CA MET A 53 -2.50 -6.47 0.04
C MET A 53 -1.89 -7.87 -0.16
N LEU A 54 -2.31 -8.55 -1.21
CA LEU A 54 -1.87 -9.91 -1.52
C LEU A 54 -0.92 -9.87 -2.70
N SER A 55 0.30 -10.38 -2.53
CA SER A 55 1.27 -10.43 -3.62
C SER A 55 0.73 -11.26 -4.78
N VAL A 56 0.83 -10.74 -6.00
CA VAL A 56 0.29 -11.43 -7.19
C VAL A 56 1.01 -12.72 -7.52
N ASP A 57 2.27 -12.89 -7.07
CA ASP A 57 3.02 -14.14 -7.28
C ASP A 57 2.77 -15.20 -6.19
N GLY A 58 1.90 -14.90 -5.23
CA GLY A 58 1.56 -15.82 -4.15
C GLY A 58 2.61 -15.94 -3.06
N ARG A 59 3.68 -15.14 -3.12
CA ARG A 59 4.76 -15.15 -2.13
C ARG A 59 4.73 -13.88 -1.31
N ASP A 60 5.03 -14.01 -0.03
CA ASP A 60 5.16 -12.85 0.85
C ASP A 60 6.48 -12.12 0.54
N PRO A 61 6.43 -10.88 -0.01
CA PRO A 61 7.64 -10.17 -0.38
C PRO A 61 8.48 -9.85 0.87
N LYS A 62 9.78 -10.13 0.80
CA LYS A 62 10.71 -9.93 1.93
C LYS A 62 10.25 -10.62 3.21
N ASN A 63 9.53 -11.74 3.10
CA ASN A 63 8.94 -12.47 4.24
C ASN A 63 8.00 -11.60 5.10
N ARG A 64 7.38 -10.60 4.49
CA ARG A 64 6.42 -9.71 5.14
C ARG A 64 5.00 -10.21 4.87
N THR A 65 4.21 -10.39 5.92
CA THR A 65 2.83 -10.88 5.85
C THR A 65 1.86 -9.91 6.49
N GLY A 66 0.56 -10.08 6.22
CA GLY A 66 -0.47 -9.27 6.86
C GLY A 66 -0.46 -7.81 6.44
N LEU A 67 0.03 -7.51 5.25
CA LEU A 67 0.07 -6.13 4.75
C LEU A 67 -1.33 -5.64 4.41
N LEU A 68 -1.65 -4.43 4.84
CA LEU A 68 -2.97 -3.80 4.66
C LEU A 68 -2.83 -2.38 4.16
N THR A 69 -3.88 -1.88 3.52
CA THR A 69 -4.14 -0.44 3.43
C THR A 69 -5.19 -0.05 4.47
N HIS A 70 -5.03 1.08 5.10
CA HIS A 70 -6.00 1.58 6.08
C HIS A 70 -5.84 3.08 6.30
N THR A 71 -6.79 3.68 6.99
CA THR A 71 -6.66 5.08 7.42
C THR A 71 -5.61 5.23 8.51
N ASN A 72 -5.02 6.42 8.64
CA ASN A 72 -4.15 6.70 9.78
C ASN A 72 -4.90 6.43 11.09
N LEU A 73 -4.23 5.67 11.96
CA LEU A 73 -4.74 5.43 13.30
C LEU A 73 -4.26 6.52 14.24
N LEU A 74 -5.16 7.09 15.02
CA LEU A 74 -4.83 8.19 15.94
C LEU A 74 -3.72 7.83 16.92
N ARG A 75 -3.61 6.54 17.26
CA ARG A 75 -2.58 6.05 18.18
C ARG A 75 -1.22 5.84 17.51
N ASN A 76 -1.16 5.92 16.18
CA ASN A 76 0.03 5.57 15.42
C ASN A 76 0.42 6.67 14.44
N GLN A 77 0.46 7.91 14.93
CA GLN A 77 0.84 9.08 14.13
C GLN A 77 2.30 9.04 13.68
N LYS A 78 3.15 8.22 14.31
CA LYS A 78 4.57 8.09 13.98
C LYS A 78 4.85 7.20 12.79
N GLY A 79 3.84 6.51 12.25
CA GLY A 79 3.99 5.63 11.11
C GLY A 79 3.09 4.41 11.20
N SER A 80 3.43 3.37 10.46
CA SER A 80 2.72 2.10 10.45
C SER A 80 3.69 0.93 10.61
N HIS A 81 3.15 -0.24 10.96
CA HIS A 81 3.94 -1.48 11.07
C HIS A 81 4.09 -2.20 9.72
N GLY A 82 4.24 -1.43 8.63
CA GLY A 82 4.43 -1.95 7.29
C GLY A 82 3.20 -1.85 6.40
N CYS A 83 2.05 -1.50 6.94
CA CYS A 83 0.84 -1.21 6.16
C CYS A 83 0.96 0.13 5.46
N VAL A 84 0.16 0.35 4.42
CA VAL A 84 0.04 1.66 3.79
C VAL A 84 -1.07 2.42 4.51
N ALA A 85 -0.69 3.45 5.26
CA ALA A 85 -1.61 4.25 6.07
C ALA A 85 -1.90 5.57 5.36
N PHE A 86 -3.18 5.83 5.05
CA PHE A 86 -3.63 7.00 4.32
C PHE A 86 -4.06 8.12 5.25
N GLN A 87 -3.69 9.33 4.93
CA GLN A 87 -4.18 10.51 5.62
C GLN A 87 -5.67 10.73 5.36
N ASN A 88 -6.11 10.52 4.12
CA ASN A 88 -7.52 10.56 3.73
C ASN A 88 -7.83 9.28 2.95
N TYR A 89 -8.31 8.28 3.66
CA TYR A 89 -8.49 6.93 3.13
C TYR A 89 -9.79 6.75 2.34
N GLU A 90 -10.83 7.52 2.66
CA GLU A 90 -12.16 7.32 2.12
C GLU A 90 -12.21 7.29 0.59
N PRO A 91 -11.56 8.20 -0.16
CA PRO A 91 -11.57 8.14 -1.62
C PRO A 91 -10.99 6.84 -2.17
N PHE A 92 -9.92 6.34 -1.57
CA PHE A 92 -9.31 5.07 -1.98
C PHE A 92 -10.22 3.89 -1.65
N LEU A 93 -10.76 3.85 -0.45
CA LEU A 93 -11.69 2.80 -0.02
C LEU A 93 -12.91 2.73 -0.91
N ASN A 94 -13.51 3.88 -1.24
CA ASN A 94 -14.68 3.95 -2.10
C ASN A 94 -14.36 3.52 -3.53
N ALA A 95 -13.22 3.91 -4.08
CA ALA A 95 -12.77 3.46 -5.40
C ALA A 95 -12.61 1.94 -5.44
N PHE A 96 -12.06 1.35 -4.38
CA PHE A 96 -11.95 -0.09 -4.26
C PHE A 96 -13.33 -0.76 -4.20
N LYS A 97 -14.23 -0.26 -3.37
CA LYS A 97 -15.59 -0.81 -3.22
C LYS A 97 -16.39 -0.76 -4.51
N ARG A 98 -16.15 0.26 -5.36
CA ARG A 98 -16.79 0.41 -6.66
C ARG A 98 -16.12 -0.40 -7.77
N GLY A 99 -15.03 -1.10 -7.48
CA GLY A 99 -14.29 -1.88 -8.46
C GLY A 99 -13.37 -1.06 -9.38
N HIS A 100 -13.17 0.23 -9.08
CA HIS A 100 -12.29 1.09 -9.87
C HIS A 100 -10.81 0.87 -9.56
N VAL A 101 -10.49 0.36 -8.39
CA VAL A 101 -9.12 0.04 -7.95
C VAL A 101 -9.12 -1.39 -7.46
N THR A 102 -8.32 -2.25 -8.10
CA THR A 102 -8.23 -3.67 -7.76
C THR A 102 -6.82 -4.11 -7.41
N MET A 103 -5.82 -3.29 -7.74
CA MET A 103 -4.42 -3.59 -7.54
C MET A 103 -3.67 -2.37 -7.02
N LEU A 104 -2.58 -2.63 -6.31
CA LEU A 104 -1.68 -1.60 -5.80
C LEU A 104 -0.24 -2.00 -6.15
N VAL A 105 0.47 -1.09 -6.81
CA VAL A 105 1.88 -1.27 -7.15
C VAL A 105 2.70 -0.38 -6.21
N VAL A 106 3.57 -1.01 -5.44
CA VAL A 106 4.49 -0.31 -4.55
C VAL A 106 5.85 -0.25 -5.21
N VAL A 107 6.40 0.95 -5.31
CA VAL A 107 7.70 1.21 -5.92
C VAL A 107 8.58 1.99 -4.96
N PRO A 108 9.92 1.80 -5.04
CA PRO A 108 10.85 2.57 -4.20
C PRO A 108 10.79 4.06 -4.50
N GLU A 109 10.50 4.42 -5.74
CA GLU A 109 10.45 5.80 -6.21
C GLU A 109 9.33 5.93 -7.25
N LEU A 110 8.56 7.01 -7.16
CA LEU A 110 7.47 7.25 -8.11
C LEU A 110 8.01 7.53 -9.50
N PRO A 111 7.33 7.01 -10.57
CA PRO A 111 7.75 7.30 -11.94
C PRO A 111 7.67 8.80 -12.23
N SER A 112 8.71 9.32 -12.87
CA SER A 112 8.79 10.75 -13.24
C SER A 112 8.26 11.02 -14.65
N SER A 113 7.94 10.00 -15.44
CA SER A 113 7.48 10.14 -16.81
C SER A 113 6.35 9.17 -17.13
N ARG A 114 5.59 9.50 -18.21
CA ARG A 114 4.55 8.60 -18.73
C ARG A 114 5.11 7.27 -19.20
N THR A 115 6.32 7.27 -19.77
CA THR A 115 6.98 6.05 -20.23
C THR A 115 7.27 5.11 -19.08
N GLN A 116 7.81 5.63 -17.98
CA GLN A 116 8.06 4.85 -16.78
C GLN A 116 6.75 4.31 -16.17
N LEU A 117 5.71 5.13 -16.15
CA LEU A 117 4.41 4.73 -15.63
C LEU A 117 3.79 3.62 -16.49
N ALA A 118 3.85 3.76 -17.82
CA ALA A 118 3.34 2.73 -18.74
C ALA A 118 4.09 1.41 -18.59
N ALA A 119 5.43 1.46 -18.44
CA ALA A 119 6.24 0.28 -18.21
C ALA A 119 5.85 -0.42 -16.89
N LEU A 120 5.56 0.37 -15.86
CA LEU A 120 5.13 -0.13 -14.56
C LEU A 120 3.77 -0.85 -14.67
N TYR A 121 2.81 -0.26 -15.37
CA TYR A 121 1.50 -0.87 -15.59
C TYR A 121 1.62 -2.18 -16.39
N ARG A 122 2.45 -2.24 -17.42
CA ARG A 122 2.70 -3.47 -18.18
C ARG A 122 3.29 -4.56 -17.29
N LYS A 123 4.25 -4.23 -16.44
CA LYS A 123 4.86 -5.16 -15.50
C LYS A 123 3.83 -5.71 -14.50
N ALA A 124 2.86 -4.88 -14.12
CA ALA A 124 1.78 -5.28 -13.21
C ALA A 124 0.70 -6.12 -13.89
N GLY A 125 0.69 -6.24 -15.22
CA GLY A 125 -0.33 -6.98 -15.96
C GLY A 125 -1.65 -6.23 -16.10
N VAL A 126 -1.61 -4.91 -16.03
CA VAL A 126 -2.81 -4.04 -16.09
C VAL A 126 -2.91 -3.38 -17.43
#